data_5c4256918ac7635c2b1ba2041422cfbb
#
_entry.id   5c4256918ac7635c2b1ba2041422cfbb
#
_cell.length_a   1.000
_cell.length_b   1.000
_cell.length_c   1.000
_cell.angle_alpha   90.00
_cell.angle_beta   90.00
_cell.angle_gamma   90.00
#
_symmetry.space_group_name_H-M   'P 1'
#
loop_
_entity.id
_entity.type
_entity.pdbx_description
1 polymer ?
#
loop_
_entity_poly.entity_id
_entity_poly.type
_entity_poly.pdbx_seq_one_letter_code
_entity_poly.pdbx_strand_id
1 'polypeptide(L)'
;QFHTFNMFDCQAWYARDVIMNKIKIPNDKEIESDINKWVAMEEKLENPDQMIDFQTEYTKELHEMSDYPKIDFELIRKHFKEWEHHKVEDIMTYRNKSFSSPVTGSVAPIHHTPWASAMDDSLKTFLNK
;
A
#
# COMPACT_ATOMS: atom_id res chain seq x y z
N GLN A 1 2.26 3.96 7.46
CA GLN A 1 2.60 2.90 6.49
C GLN A 1 1.53 2.84 5.40
N PHE A 2 1.93 2.94 4.12
CA PHE A 2 1.02 3.09 2.99
C PHE A 2 0.73 1.75 2.27
N HIS A 3 1.76 0.99 1.96
CA HIS A 3 1.66 -0.25 1.16
C HIS A 3 1.40 -1.53 1.98
N THR A 4 0.83 -1.45 3.17
CA THR A 4 0.79 -2.55 4.15
C THR A 4 0.37 -3.90 3.55
N PHE A 5 -0.79 -4.00 2.93
CA PHE A 5 -1.29 -5.28 2.41
C PHE A 5 -0.54 -5.74 1.16
N ASN A 6 -0.29 -4.84 0.21
CA ASN A 6 0.47 -5.17 -1.00
C ASN A 6 1.90 -5.61 -0.67
N MET A 7 2.53 -4.96 0.30
CA MET A 7 3.87 -5.30 0.75
C MET A 7 3.90 -6.68 1.43
N PHE A 8 2.95 -6.98 2.32
CA PHE A 8 2.87 -8.29 2.96
C PHE A 8 2.62 -9.40 1.94
N ASP A 9 1.79 -9.14 0.95
CA ASP A 9 1.49 -10.09 -0.10
C ASP A 9 2.73 -10.37 -0.98
N CYS A 10 3.45 -9.32 -1.41
CA CYS A 10 4.72 -9.47 -2.13
C CYS A 10 5.79 -10.18 -1.29
N GLN A 11 5.90 -9.88 0.00
CA GLN A 11 6.80 -10.58 0.92
C GLN A 11 6.46 -12.07 1.05
N ALA A 12 5.16 -12.40 1.14
CA ALA A 12 4.71 -13.78 1.21
C ALA A 12 5.02 -14.56 -0.07
N TRP A 13 4.85 -13.94 -1.23
CA TRP A 13 5.22 -14.52 -2.52
C TRP A 13 6.72 -14.74 -2.67
N TYR A 14 7.52 -13.76 -2.29
CA TYR A 14 8.97 -13.89 -2.26
C TYR A 14 9.41 -15.03 -1.35
N ALA A 15 8.91 -15.09 -0.10
CA ALA A 15 9.21 -16.15 0.85
C ALA A 15 8.80 -17.54 0.31
N ARG A 16 7.61 -17.65 -0.32
CA ARG A 16 7.17 -18.86 -1.00
C ARG A 16 8.21 -19.31 -2.04
N ASP A 17 8.65 -18.39 -2.88
CA ASP A 17 9.55 -18.72 -3.99
C ASP A 17 10.97 -19.06 -3.52
N VAL A 18 11.42 -18.51 -2.40
CA VAL A 18 12.63 -18.93 -1.70
C VAL A 18 12.48 -20.36 -1.17
N ILE A 19 11.38 -20.65 -0.45
CA ILE A 19 11.11 -22.00 0.11
C ILE A 19 11.01 -23.06 -1.01
N MET A 20 10.44 -22.68 -2.14
CA MET A 20 10.31 -23.56 -3.30
C MET A 20 11.59 -23.66 -4.15
N ASN A 21 12.68 -23.03 -3.73
CA ASN A 21 13.96 -22.94 -4.46
C ASN A 21 13.85 -22.31 -5.88
N LYS A 22 12.85 -21.46 -6.10
CA LYS A 22 12.73 -20.66 -7.33
C LYS A 22 13.65 -19.44 -7.30
N ILE A 23 13.81 -18.85 -6.12
CA ILE A 23 14.70 -17.73 -5.84
C ILE A 23 15.87 -18.24 -5.00
N LYS A 24 17.09 -17.96 -5.45
CA LYS A 24 18.30 -18.29 -4.71
C LYS A 24 18.54 -17.22 -3.64
N ILE A 25 18.73 -17.65 -2.40
CA ILE A 25 19.08 -16.74 -1.32
C ILE A 25 20.47 -16.15 -1.61
N PRO A 26 20.61 -14.80 -1.54
CA PRO A 26 21.91 -14.14 -1.66
C PRO A 26 22.88 -14.59 -0.56
N ASN A 27 24.18 -14.40 -0.77
CA ASN A 27 25.17 -14.65 0.27
C ASN A 27 25.17 -13.56 1.33
N ASP A 28 25.81 -13.82 2.49
CA ASP A 28 25.78 -12.92 3.65
C ASP A 28 26.26 -11.49 3.31
N LYS A 29 27.24 -11.33 2.42
CA LYS A 29 27.74 -10.01 2.02
C LYS A 29 26.74 -9.26 1.16
N GLU A 30 26.03 -9.94 0.28
CA GLU A 30 24.97 -9.37 -0.55
C GLU A 30 23.80 -8.94 0.34
N ILE A 31 23.41 -9.79 1.30
CA ILE A 31 22.37 -9.47 2.30
C ILE A 31 22.77 -8.23 3.12
N GLU A 32 23.97 -8.18 3.65
CA GLU A 32 24.47 -7.04 4.43
C GLU A 32 24.50 -5.76 3.59
N SER A 33 24.94 -5.85 2.34
CA SER A 33 24.95 -4.72 1.40
C SER A 33 23.55 -4.20 1.12
N ASP A 34 22.58 -5.08 0.93
CA ASP A 34 21.20 -4.70 0.68
C ASP A 34 20.54 -4.09 1.93
N ILE A 35 20.75 -4.66 3.11
CA ILE A 35 20.30 -4.07 4.37
C ILE A 35 20.84 -2.65 4.53
N ASN A 36 22.15 -2.45 4.33
CA ASN A 36 22.77 -1.14 4.45
C ASN A 36 22.22 -0.14 3.44
N LYS A 37 21.93 -0.56 2.22
CA LYS A 37 21.25 0.25 1.19
C LYS A 37 19.89 0.76 1.70
N TRP A 38 19.04 -0.13 2.20
CA TRP A 38 17.70 0.22 2.66
C TRP A 38 17.72 1.08 3.92
N VAL A 39 18.59 0.79 4.88
CA VAL A 39 18.78 1.62 6.09
C VAL A 39 19.22 3.02 5.71
N ALA A 40 20.22 3.17 4.82
CA ALA A 40 20.69 4.49 4.39
C ALA A 40 19.64 5.28 3.58
N MET A 41 18.69 4.62 2.94
CA MET A 41 17.55 5.28 2.31
C MET A 41 16.51 5.72 3.34
N GLU A 42 16.20 4.85 4.33
CA GLU A 42 15.23 5.14 5.38
C GLU A 42 15.65 6.33 6.24
N GLU A 43 16.95 6.42 6.60
CA GLU A 43 17.49 7.53 7.40
C GLU A 43 17.35 8.91 6.75
N LYS A 44 17.09 8.97 5.44
CA LYS A 44 16.93 10.22 4.67
C LYS A 44 15.48 10.66 4.50
N LEU A 45 14.54 9.89 5.05
CA LEU A 45 13.12 10.20 4.90
C LEU A 45 12.71 11.35 5.82
N GLU A 46 12.19 12.42 5.24
CA GLU A 46 11.83 13.65 5.95
C GLU A 46 10.32 13.94 5.93
N ASN A 47 9.59 13.34 4.99
CA ASN A 47 8.19 13.65 4.78
C ASN A 47 7.38 12.44 4.25
N PRO A 48 6.03 12.51 4.29
CA PRO A 48 5.16 11.42 3.85
C PRO A 48 5.36 11.01 2.38
N ASP A 49 5.63 11.94 1.48
CA ASP A 49 5.82 11.66 0.06
C ASP A 49 7.06 10.79 -0.18
N GLN A 50 8.17 11.11 0.51
CA GLN A 50 9.38 10.29 0.47
C GLN A 50 9.14 8.90 1.07
N MET A 51 8.34 8.79 2.14
CA MET A 51 7.95 7.51 2.72
C MET A 51 7.11 6.67 1.73
N ILE A 52 6.20 7.30 0.98
CA ILE A 52 5.43 6.65 -0.06
C ILE A 52 6.36 6.13 -1.17
N ASP A 53 7.29 6.98 -1.63
CA ASP A 53 8.27 6.60 -2.65
C ASP A 53 9.13 5.42 -2.19
N PHE A 54 9.69 5.48 -0.99
CA PHE A 54 10.49 4.42 -0.38
C PHE A 54 9.74 3.08 -0.30
N GLN A 55 8.52 3.08 0.23
CA GLN A 55 7.71 1.87 0.34
C GLN A 55 7.26 1.34 -1.03
N THR A 56 7.03 2.23 -2.00
CA THR A 56 6.73 1.82 -3.37
C THR A 56 7.92 1.10 -4.00
N GLU A 57 9.12 1.65 -3.90
CA GLU A 57 10.33 1.03 -4.46
C GLU A 57 10.63 -0.32 -3.80
N TYR A 58 10.52 -0.43 -2.46
CA TYR A 58 10.69 -1.70 -1.76
C TYR A 58 9.69 -2.76 -2.23
N THR A 59 8.41 -2.41 -2.30
CA THR A 59 7.36 -3.35 -2.74
C THR A 59 7.55 -3.75 -4.20
N LYS A 60 7.97 -2.82 -5.05
CA LYS A 60 8.27 -3.06 -6.46
C LYS A 60 9.46 -4.01 -6.63
N GLU A 61 10.53 -3.83 -5.86
CA GLU A 61 11.70 -4.74 -5.89
C GLU A 61 11.29 -6.18 -5.52
N LEU A 62 10.50 -6.37 -4.46
CA LEU A 62 9.95 -7.69 -4.11
C LEU A 62 9.06 -8.29 -5.20
N HIS A 63 8.24 -7.44 -5.83
CA HIS A 63 7.37 -7.86 -6.92
C HIS A 63 8.18 -8.34 -8.13
N GLU A 64 9.24 -7.63 -8.50
CA GLU A 64 10.10 -7.96 -9.65
C GLU A 64 10.91 -9.26 -9.43
N MET A 65 11.13 -9.64 -8.17
CA MET A 65 11.81 -10.89 -7.80
C MET A 65 10.91 -12.12 -7.85
N SER A 66 9.60 -11.98 -8.02
CA SER A 66 8.64 -13.07 -7.98
C SER A 66 7.73 -13.09 -9.23
N ASP A 67 6.89 -14.12 -9.36
CA ASP A 67 5.85 -14.20 -10.38
C ASP A 67 4.51 -13.56 -9.94
N TYR A 68 4.57 -12.59 -9.05
CA TYR A 68 3.40 -11.86 -8.57
C TYR A 68 2.64 -11.19 -9.74
N PRO A 69 1.30 -11.16 -9.72
CA PRO A 69 0.50 -10.50 -10.76
C PRO A 69 0.92 -9.05 -10.99
N LYS A 70 0.93 -8.60 -12.23
CA LYS A 70 1.35 -7.24 -12.58
C LYS A 70 0.48 -6.19 -11.90
N ILE A 71 1.14 -5.20 -11.33
CA ILE A 71 0.53 -4.04 -10.66
C ILE A 71 1.15 -2.77 -11.25
N ASP A 72 0.34 -1.73 -11.40
CA ASP A 72 0.82 -0.40 -11.76
C ASP A 72 1.30 0.34 -10.50
N PHE A 73 2.60 0.24 -10.22
CA PHE A 73 3.21 0.88 -9.05
C PHE A 73 3.23 2.41 -9.14
N GLU A 74 3.31 2.98 -10.33
CA GLU A 74 3.26 4.43 -10.50
C GLU A 74 1.86 4.97 -10.19
N LEU A 75 0.83 4.23 -10.58
CA LEU A 75 -0.55 4.57 -10.23
C LEU A 75 -0.78 4.46 -8.71
N ILE A 76 -0.25 3.41 -8.06
CA ILE A 76 -0.32 3.26 -6.61
C ILE A 76 0.37 4.42 -5.90
N ARG A 77 1.58 4.75 -6.31
CA ARG A 77 2.37 5.89 -5.79
C ARG A 77 1.57 7.19 -5.87
N LYS A 78 1.02 7.47 -7.05
CA LYS A 78 0.18 8.64 -7.28
C LYS A 78 -1.03 8.65 -6.36
N HIS A 79 -1.75 7.53 -6.24
CA HIS A 79 -2.95 7.45 -5.39
C HIS A 79 -2.65 7.66 -3.91
N PHE A 80 -1.53 7.12 -3.39
CA PHE A 80 -1.16 7.36 -1.99
C PHE A 80 -0.77 8.82 -1.73
N LYS A 81 -0.07 9.49 -2.67
CA LYS A 81 0.23 10.91 -2.56
C LYS A 81 -1.04 11.76 -2.62
N GLU A 82 -1.95 11.47 -3.54
CA GLU A 82 -3.26 12.11 -3.61
C GLU A 82 -4.08 11.90 -2.33
N TRP A 83 -4.09 10.66 -1.81
CA TRP A 83 -4.80 10.33 -0.58
C TRP A 83 -4.23 11.09 0.63
N GLU A 84 -2.91 11.16 0.78
CA GLU A 84 -2.26 11.90 1.86
C GLU A 84 -2.54 13.40 1.75
N HIS A 85 -2.49 13.95 0.54
CA HIS A 85 -2.83 15.34 0.27
C HIS A 85 -4.29 15.66 0.66
N HIS A 86 -5.25 14.85 0.21
CA HIS A 86 -6.65 15.01 0.59
C HIS A 86 -6.88 14.91 2.10
N LYS A 87 -6.14 14.04 2.78
CA LYS A 87 -6.22 13.92 4.24
C LYS A 87 -5.78 15.19 4.96
N VAL A 88 -4.77 15.88 4.43
CA VAL A 88 -4.29 17.16 4.97
C VAL A 88 -5.29 18.28 4.67
N GLU A 89 -5.90 18.29 3.47
CA GLU A 89 -6.89 19.30 3.08
C GLU A 89 -8.21 19.17 3.85
N ASP A 90 -8.74 17.95 3.97
CA ASP A 90 -10.02 17.67 4.63
C ASP A 90 -10.03 16.29 5.29
N ILE A 91 -9.66 16.26 6.55
CA ILE A 91 -9.63 15.04 7.37
C ILE A 91 -10.99 14.36 7.50
N MET A 92 -12.08 15.07 7.30
CA MET A 92 -13.44 14.54 7.49
C MET A 92 -13.92 13.78 6.26
N THR A 93 -13.56 14.22 5.06
CA THR A 93 -14.12 13.71 3.81
C THR A 93 -13.11 13.05 2.87
N TYR A 94 -11.80 13.02 3.20
CA TYR A 94 -10.77 12.47 2.32
C TYR A 94 -11.01 11.02 1.89
N ARG A 95 -11.68 10.22 2.72
CA ARG A 95 -12.06 8.84 2.41
C ARG A 95 -13.17 8.71 1.38
N ASN A 96 -13.87 9.79 1.07
CA ASN A 96 -14.95 9.83 0.08
C ASN A 96 -14.43 9.95 -1.36
N LYS A 97 -13.13 9.92 -1.57
CA LYS A 97 -12.51 9.91 -2.90
C LYS A 97 -12.40 8.48 -3.43
N SER A 98 -12.79 8.29 -4.69
CA SER A 98 -12.61 7.00 -5.39
C SER A 98 -11.30 7.00 -6.15
N PHE A 99 -10.63 5.86 -6.16
CA PHE A 99 -9.38 5.64 -6.90
C PHE A 99 -9.53 4.48 -7.88
N SER A 100 -8.81 4.53 -8.98
CA SER A 100 -8.78 3.43 -9.93
C SER A 100 -7.94 2.27 -9.41
N SER A 101 -8.38 1.05 -9.71
CA SER A 101 -7.62 -0.15 -9.39
C SER A 101 -6.28 -0.18 -10.13
N PRO A 102 -5.14 -0.41 -9.46
CA PRO A 102 -3.84 -0.54 -10.11
C PRO A 102 -3.67 -1.87 -10.88
N VAL A 103 -4.64 -2.77 -10.76
CA VAL A 103 -4.64 -4.07 -11.45
C VAL A 103 -5.57 -4.05 -12.67
N THR A 104 -6.79 -3.54 -12.50
CA THR A 104 -7.84 -3.61 -13.53
C THR A 104 -8.14 -2.27 -14.19
N GLY A 105 -7.69 -1.15 -13.61
CA GLY A 105 -8.04 0.20 -14.05
C GLY A 105 -9.48 0.61 -13.74
N SER A 106 -10.33 -0.30 -13.24
CA SER A 106 -11.70 0.03 -12.87
C SER A 106 -11.77 0.93 -11.65
N VAL A 107 -12.77 1.82 -11.60
CA VAL A 107 -13.03 2.67 -10.44
C VAL A 107 -14.16 2.07 -9.63
N ALA A 108 -13.88 1.70 -8.38
CA ALA A 108 -14.92 1.28 -7.47
C ALA A 108 -15.77 2.49 -7.04
N PRO A 109 -17.10 2.32 -6.90
CA PRO A 109 -17.93 3.36 -6.31
C PRO A 109 -17.46 3.64 -4.88
N ILE A 110 -17.79 4.82 -4.36
CA ILE A 110 -17.57 5.16 -2.95
C ILE A 110 -18.44 4.23 -2.10
N HIS A 111 -17.84 3.11 -1.70
CA HIS A 111 -18.58 1.94 -1.20
C HIS A 111 -19.19 2.13 0.18
N HIS A 112 -18.66 3.07 0.98
CA HIS A 112 -19.22 3.37 2.29
C HIS A 112 -20.40 4.36 2.24
N THR A 113 -20.62 5.06 1.14
CA THR A 113 -21.69 6.05 1.03
C THR A 113 -23.09 5.46 1.14
N PRO A 114 -23.44 4.34 0.44
CA PRO A 114 -24.79 3.78 0.54
C PRO A 114 -25.14 3.28 1.94
N TRP A 115 -24.24 2.57 2.59
CA TRP A 115 -24.56 2.03 3.93
C TRP A 115 -24.18 3.00 5.05
N ALA A 116 -23.25 3.95 4.84
CA ALA A 116 -23.06 5.07 5.75
C ALA A 116 -24.30 5.97 5.80
N SER A 117 -24.99 6.16 4.68
CA SER A 117 -26.28 6.85 4.64
C SER A 117 -27.42 6.05 5.29
N ALA A 118 -27.27 4.71 5.35
CA ALA A 118 -28.21 3.83 6.01
C ALA A 118 -27.87 3.57 7.49
N MET A 119 -26.67 3.94 7.93
CA MET A 119 -26.27 3.88 9.34
C MET A 119 -26.94 5.01 10.10
N ASP A 120 -27.85 4.64 10.98
CA ASP A 120 -28.39 5.57 11.95
C ASP A 120 -27.55 5.52 13.23
N ASP A 121 -26.61 6.46 13.33
CA ASP A 121 -25.78 6.64 14.54
C ASP A 121 -26.57 7.30 15.68
N SER A 122 -27.85 7.61 15.48
CA SER A 122 -28.65 8.15 16.54
C SER A 122 -29.07 7.07 17.53
N LEU A 123 -28.82 7.31 18.80
CA LEU A 123 -29.34 6.49 19.90
C LEU A 123 -30.88 6.37 19.89
N LYS A 124 -31.57 7.27 19.16
CA LYS A 124 -33.04 7.30 19.07
C LYS A 124 -33.59 6.05 18.43
N THR A 125 -33.02 5.58 17.34
CA THR A 125 -33.47 4.35 16.68
C THR A 125 -33.15 3.11 17.51
N PHE A 126 -32.04 3.12 18.25
CA PHE A 126 -31.66 2.04 19.14
C PHE A 126 -32.54 1.95 20.38
N LEU A 127 -32.91 3.09 20.95
CA LEU A 127 -33.74 3.17 22.17
C LEU A 127 -35.22 2.90 21.91
N ASN A 128 -35.67 2.96 20.66
CA ASN A 128 -37.06 2.72 20.27
C ASN A 128 -37.33 1.28 19.79
N LYS A 129 -36.37 0.38 19.94
CA LYS A 129 -36.52 -1.06 19.73
C LYS A 129 -36.80 -1.76 21.05
#